data_3f61c5bea1461ff2ca77bfb1b0e4dfce
#
_entry.id   3f61c5bea1461ff2ca77bfb1b0e4dfce
#
_cell.length_a   1.000
_cell.length_b   1.000
_cell.length_c   1.000
_cell.angle_alpha   90.00
_cell.angle_beta   90.00
_cell.angle_gamma   90.00
#
_symmetry.space_group_name_H-M   'P 1'
#
loop_
_entity.id
_entity.type
_entity.pdbx_description
1 polymer ?
#
loop_
_entity_poly.entity_id
_entity_poly.type
_entity_poly.pdbx_seq_one_letter_code
_entity_poly.pdbx_strand_id
1 'polypeptide(L)'
;INKVPGFNELSYAEQKRELIRYAPSHLNSFSECLQSLGHECTEIIFDLEVNRIKWALENNAPYNEHSWKFDTMMAEILDFKPDVIYMQGHNFFPYWIRIRLKELVPSLKKIVIYTGFPGKSEDFKDVDHIFCCIPSIEKSFLNAGCNASLAYYYFDQNITDNLSSLREERPIPCSFIGTSGYGGHWQAHISRYHLLNELAKSRNVQMWLNEGAKINVPEVEDYRPLKEKHPDVVSDSCAGLDMYKILGESNITINRHTNATNGDVGNMRMFEATGMGACILNDSGGNMQDIFEEDAEIVTYSSNEECVEKLTYLLNHPEKAREIGEAGQRRTLKDHSLQKRCEDISLTIQALFN
;
A
#
# COMPACT_ATOMS: atom_id res chain seq x y z
N ILE A 1 -17.82 1.50 -0.38
CA ILE A 1 -19.19 1.57 0.16
C ILE A 1 -20.21 1.59 -0.97
N ASN A 2 -20.12 2.50 -1.94
CA ASN A 2 -21.09 2.66 -3.02
C ASN A 2 -21.30 1.42 -3.93
N LYS A 3 -20.44 0.41 -3.82
CA LYS A 3 -20.51 -0.84 -4.58
C LYS A 3 -21.27 -1.95 -3.85
N VAL A 4 -21.62 -1.74 -2.57
CA VAL A 4 -22.34 -2.71 -1.75
C VAL A 4 -23.73 -2.14 -1.47
N PRO A 5 -24.78 -2.63 -2.17
CA PRO A 5 -26.15 -2.20 -1.91
C PRO A 5 -26.52 -2.48 -0.46
N GLY A 6 -27.16 -1.52 0.22
CA GLY A 6 -27.59 -1.68 1.61
C GLY A 6 -26.44 -1.74 2.64
N PHE A 7 -25.25 -1.24 2.31
CA PHE A 7 -24.08 -1.29 3.21
C PHE A 7 -24.37 -0.72 4.61
N ASN A 8 -25.14 0.35 4.69
CA ASN A 8 -25.44 1.02 5.97
C ASN A 8 -26.39 0.20 6.88
N GLU A 9 -27.17 -0.70 6.30
CA GLU A 9 -28.09 -1.60 7.00
C GLU A 9 -27.38 -2.83 7.58
N LEU A 10 -26.20 -3.17 7.05
CA LEU A 10 -25.40 -4.30 7.53
C LEU A 10 -24.92 -4.08 8.97
N SER A 11 -24.74 -5.17 9.71
CA SER A 11 -24.06 -5.14 11.01
C SER A 11 -22.61 -4.71 10.87
N TYR A 12 -21.97 -4.27 11.96
CA TYR A 12 -20.54 -3.90 11.98
C TYR A 12 -19.66 -5.01 11.40
N ALA A 13 -19.89 -6.25 11.80
CA ALA A 13 -19.11 -7.39 11.33
C ALA A 13 -19.33 -7.67 9.83
N GLU A 14 -20.55 -7.49 9.32
CA GLU A 14 -20.84 -7.64 7.89
C GLU A 14 -20.22 -6.51 7.07
N GLN A 15 -20.34 -5.25 7.55
CA GLN A 15 -19.66 -4.12 6.92
C GLN A 15 -18.16 -4.34 6.83
N LYS A 16 -17.53 -4.83 7.90
CA LYS A 16 -16.11 -5.14 7.95
C LYS A 16 -15.74 -6.21 6.93
N ARG A 17 -16.49 -7.31 6.84
CA ARG A 17 -16.27 -8.36 5.82
C ARG A 17 -16.35 -7.84 4.39
N GLU A 18 -17.36 -7.01 4.08
CA GLU A 18 -17.49 -6.42 2.74
C GLU A 18 -16.34 -5.47 2.40
N LEU A 19 -15.89 -4.65 3.36
CA LEU A 19 -14.74 -3.76 3.17
C LEU A 19 -13.46 -4.55 2.87
N ILE A 20 -13.21 -5.61 3.61
CA ILE A 20 -12.07 -6.53 3.43
C ILE A 20 -12.13 -7.17 2.04
N ARG A 21 -13.30 -7.66 1.66
CA ARG A 21 -13.51 -8.27 0.35
C ARG A 21 -13.16 -7.31 -0.80
N TYR A 22 -13.45 -6.01 -0.67
CA TYR A 22 -13.16 -5.02 -1.70
C TYR A 22 -11.78 -4.36 -1.61
N ALA A 23 -11.15 -4.37 -0.44
CA ALA A 23 -9.84 -3.77 -0.23
C ALA A 23 -8.89 -4.72 0.55
N PRO A 24 -8.62 -5.92 0.04
CA PRO A 24 -7.94 -6.98 0.79
C PRO A 24 -6.52 -6.64 1.22
N SER A 25 -5.81 -5.80 0.49
CA SER A 25 -4.39 -5.51 0.77
C SER A 25 -4.12 -4.62 1.98
N HIS A 26 -5.15 -3.98 2.53
CA HIS A 26 -4.98 -3.00 3.61
C HIS A 26 -5.75 -3.33 4.88
N LEU A 27 -6.66 -4.31 4.80
CA LEU A 27 -7.61 -4.60 5.86
C LEU A 27 -7.68 -6.10 6.11
N ASN A 28 -7.79 -6.51 7.36
CA ASN A 28 -8.18 -7.82 7.88
C ASN A 28 -7.32 -9.04 7.49
N SER A 29 -6.83 -9.14 6.27
CA SER A 29 -5.98 -10.29 5.92
C SER A 29 -4.77 -10.39 6.86
N PHE A 30 -4.27 -9.24 7.32
CA PHE A 30 -3.16 -9.19 8.28
C PHE A 30 -3.59 -9.69 9.67
N SER A 31 -4.74 -9.22 10.19
CA SER A 31 -5.24 -9.69 11.49
C SER A 31 -5.64 -11.16 11.46
N GLU A 32 -6.28 -11.65 10.40
CA GLU A 32 -6.62 -13.07 10.23
C GLU A 32 -5.36 -13.94 10.15
N CYS A 33 -4.33 -13.46 9.45
CA CYS A 33 -3.06 -14.17 9.37
C CYS A 33 -2.37 -14.24 10.74
N LEU A 34 -2.34 -13.18 11.53
CA LEU A 34 -1.84 -13.21 12.90
C LEU A 34 -2.67 -14.11 13.81
N GLN A 35 -4.00 -14.17 13.62
CA GLN A 35 -4.85 -15.12 14.35
C GLN A 35 -4.47 -16.56 14.05
N SER A 36 -4.14 -16.88 12.79
CA SER A 36 -3.65 -18.23 12.42
C SER A 36 -2.32 -18.61 13.09
N LEU A 37 -1.54 -17.62 13.52
CA LEU A 37 -0.31 -17.78 14.29
C LEU A 37 -0.54 -17.83 15.82
N GLY A 38 -1.81 -17.83 16.26
CA GLY A 38 -2.19 -17.99 17.67
C GLY A 38 -2.35 -16.66 18.44
N HIS A 39 -2.35 -15.51 17.76
CA HIS A 39 -2.64 -14.23 18.38
C HIS A 39 -4.14 -13.96 18.43
N GLU A 40 -4.62 -13.32 19.49
CA GLU A 40 -5.95 -12.72 19.52
C GLU A 40 -5.86 -11.32 18.92
N CYS A 41 -6.52 -11.09 17.77
CA CYS A 41 -6.41 -9.86 17.02
C CYS A 41 -7.77 -9.28 16.66
N THR A 42 -7.89 -7.97 16.70
CA THR A 42 -8.96 -7.22 16.05
C THR A 42 -8.37 -6.08 15.23
N GLU A 43 -9.11 -5.60 14.26
CA GLU A 43 -8.70 -4.52 13.38
C GLU A 43 -9.72 -3.40 13.38
N ILE A 44 -9.25 -2.17 13.55
CA ILE A 44 -10.05 -0.96 13.60
C ILE A 44 -9.84 -0.17 12.31
N ILE A 45 -10.90 0.02 11.53
CA ILE A 45 -10.90 0.90 10.36
C ILE A 45 -11.20 2.32 10.85
N PHE A 46 -10.15 3.04 11.22
CA PHE A 46 -10.22 4.26 12.02
C PHE A 46 -11.01 5.42 11.39
N ASP A 47 -10.95 5.62 10.08
CA ASP A 47 -11.48 6.79 9.38
C ASP A 47 -12.80 6.53 8.62
N LEU A 48 -13.41 5.37 8.80
CA LEU A 48 -14.67 5.02 8.16
C LEU A 48 -15.85 5.25 9.09
N GLU A 49 -16.45 6.44 9.03
CA GLU A 49 -17.50 6.92 9.92
C GLU A 49 -18.67 5.93 10.08
N VAL A 50 -19.24 5.49 8.96
CA VAL A 50 -20.42 4.61 8.98
C VAL A 50 -20.15 3.29 9.71
N ASN A 51 -18.96 2.75 9.56
CA ASN A 51 -18.55 1.51 10.22
C ASN A 51 -18.24 1.74 11.70
N ARG A 52 -17.58 2.86 12.03
CA ARG A 52 -17.26 3.21 13.42
C ARG A 52 -18.50 3.50 14.25
N ILE A 53 -19.44 4.27 13.69
CA ILE A 53 -20.72 4.56 14.35
C ILE A 53 -21.55 3.27 14.52
N LYS A 54 -21.54 2.37 13.52
CA LYS A 54 -22.23 1.09 13.61
C LYS A 54 -21.70 0.26 14.79
N TRP A 55 -20.38 0.17 14.96
CA TRP A 55 -19.75 -0.50 16.10
C TRP A 55 -20.24 0.11 17.45
N ALA A 56 -20.22 1.44 17.55
CA ALA A 56 -20.62 2.13 18.77
C ALA A 56 -22.08 1.85 19.13
N LEU A 57 -22.98 1.88 18.15
CA LEU A 57 -24.40 1.59 18.35
C LEU A 57 -24.65 0.15 18.82
N GLU A 58 -23.98 -0.82 18.20
CA GLU A 58 -24.12 -2.24 18.55
C GLU A 58 -23.57 -2.57 19.95
N ASN A 59 -22.56 -1.81 20.41
CA ASN A 59 -21.90 -2.02 21.69
C ASN A 59 -22.36 -1.02 22.77
N ASN A 60 -23.37 -0.18 22.50
CA ASN A 60 -23.84 0.88 23.39
C ASN A 60 -22.72 1.81 23.88
N ALA A 61 -21.70 2.04 23.03
CA ALA A 61 -20.58 2.90 23.34
C ALA A 61 -20.94 4.37 23.06
N PRO A 62 -20.77 5.28 24.02
CA PRO A 62 -21.04 6.69 23.81
C PRO A 62 -20.01 7.34 22.89
N TYR A 63 -20.44 8.25 22.04
CA TYR A 63 -19.56 9.06 21.20
C TYR A 63 -20.16 10.45 20.97
N ASN A 64 -19.31 11.43 20.62
CA ASN A 64 -19.72 12.76 20.20
C ASN A 64 -19.56 12.88 18.68
N GLU A 65 -20.51 13.54 18.00
CA GLU A 65 -20.50 13.71 16.55
C GLU A 65 -19.22 14.38 16.03
N HIS A 66 -18.58 15.27 16.82
CA HIS A 66 -17.37 15.97 16.42
C HIS A 66 -16.07 15.20 16.74
N SER A 67 -16.13 14.19 17.60
CA SER A 67 -14.99 13.35 18.01
C SER A 67 -15.21 11.85 17.80
N TRP A 68 -16.22 11.48 17.01
CA TRP A 68 -16.63 10.08 16.81
C TRP A 68 -15.48 9.15 16.49
N LYS A 69 -14.50 9.59 15.66
CA LYS A 69 -13.32 8.78 15.30
C LYS A 69 -12.57 8.32 16.54
N PHE A 70 -12.24 9.28 17.40
CA PHE A 70 -11.45 9.04 18.60
C PHE A 70 -12.26 8.27 19.65
N ASP A 71 -13.50 8.71 19.91
CA ASP A 71 -14.36 8.13 20.94
C ASP A 71 -14.66 6.66 20.67
N THR A 72 -15.07 6.33 19.43
CA THR A 72 -15.39 4.94 19.08
C THR A 72 -14.15 4.05 19.03
N MET A 73 -13.00 4.56 18.56
CA MET A 73 -11.73 3.84 18.58
C MET A 73 -11.30 3.53 20.01
N MET A 74 -11.35 4.53 20.91
CA MET A 74 -10.97 4.36 22.31
C MET A 74 -11.89 3.37 23.02
N ALA A 75 -13.20 3.43 22.75
CA ALA A 75 -14.15 2.51 23.34
C ALA A 75 -13.87 1.05 22.90
N GLU A 76 -13.58 0.80 21.61
CA GLU A 76 -13.24 -0.54 21.11
C GLU A 76 -11.90 -1.03 21.66
N ILE A 77 -10.89 -0.18 21.76
CA ILE A 77 -9.60 -0.53 22.37
C ILE A 77 -9.77 -0.90 23.86
N LEU A 78 -10.56 -0.13 24.60
CA LEU A 78 -10.82 -0.40 26.02
C LEU A 78 -11.63 -1.67 26.25
N ASP A 79 -12.54 -2.00 25.34
CA ASP A 79 -13.30 -3.26 25.37
C ASP A 79 -12.40 -4.46 25.07
N PHE A 80 -11.60 -4.38 23.99
CA PHE A 80 -10.69 -5.45 23.56
C PHE A 80 -9.50 -5.68 24.50
N LYS A 81 -9.01 -4.62 25.17
CA LYS A 81 -7.88 -4.65 26.12
C LYS A 81 -6.59 -5.23 25.53
N PRO A 82 -6.07 -4.70 24.43
CA PRO A 82 -4.87 -5.21 23.79
C PRO A 82 -3.63 -5.04 24.67
N ASP A 83 -2.66 -5.95 24.54
CA ASP A 83 -1.32 -5.74 25.06
C ASP A 83 -0.35 -5.16 24.02
N VAL A 84 -0.71 -5.23 22.75
CA VAL A 84 0.01 -4.61 21.64
C VAL A 84 -0.96 -3.82 20.76
N ILE A 85 -0.59 -2.59 20.40
CA ILE A 85 -1.24 -1.83 19.33
C ILE A 85 -0.27 -1.74 18.16
N TYR A 86 -0.68 -2.29 17.01
CA TYR A 86 0.00 -2.16 15.73
C TYR A 86 -0.68 -1.08 14.90
N MET A 87 0.06 -0.04 14.50
CA MET A 87 -0.44 1.10 13.75
C MET A 87 0.12 1.11 12.33
N GLN A 88 -0.73 1.09 11.34
CA GLN A 88 -0.33 1.21 9.95
C GLN A 88 -0.36 2.69 9.52
N GLY A 89 0.84 3.28 9.35
CA GLY A 89 1.02 4.70 9.08
C GLY A 89 1.09 5.56 10.36
N HIS A 90 2.15 6.36 10.47
CA HIS A 90 2.41 7.18 11.66
C HIS A 90 1.58 8.47 11.73
N ASN A 91 1.09 8.96 10.59
CA ASN A 91 0.42 10.27 10.50
C ASN A 91 -0.96 10.31 11.21
N PHE A 92 -1.58 9.15 11.43
CA PHE A 92 -2.92 9.07 12.02
C PHE A 92 -2.93 9.09 13.54
N PHE A 93 -1.79 8.78 14.19
CA PHE A 93 -1.67 8.66 15.62
C PHE A 93 -0.51 9.51 16.15
N PRO A 94 -0.69 10.84 16.26
CA PRO A 94 0.33 11.73 16.79
C PRO A 94 0.69 11.36 18.23
N TYR A 95 1.86 11.79 18.69
CA TYR A 95 2.44 11.49 20.00
C TYR A 95 1.45 11.60 21.15
N TRP A 96 0.63 12.67 21.21
CA TRP A 96 -0.31 12.88 22.29
C TRP A 96 -1.43 11.82 22.36
N ILE A 97 -1.87 11.25 21.22
CA ILE A 97 -2.83 10.13 21.21
C ILE A 97 -2.17 8.88 21.78
N ARG A 98 -0.95 8.57 21.38
CA ARG A 98 -0.23 7.39 21.84
C ARG A 98 0.05 7.42 23.35
N ILE A 99 0.39 8.59 23.90
CA ILE A 99 0.51 8.77 25.36
C ILE A 99 -0.83 8.54 26.06
N ARG A 100 -1.92 9.10 25.52
CA ARG A 100 -3.27 8.86 26.09
C ARG A 100 -3.67 7.39 26.03
N LEU A 101 -3.32 6.66 24.98
CA LEU A 101 -3.55 5.21 24.92
C LEU A 101 -2.81 4.49 26.06
N LYS A 102 -1.52 4.79 26.28
CA LYS A 102 -0.74 4.21 27.37
C LYS A 102 -1.32 4.54 28.77
N GLU A 103 -1.89 5.73 28.94
CA GLU A 103 -2.53 6.14 30.20
C GLU A 103 -3.88 5.45 30.45
N LEU A 104 -4.69 5.31 29.40
CA LEU A 104 -6.09 4.87 29.53
C LEU A 104 -6.27 3.37 29.33
N VAL A 105 -5.32 2.68 28.72
CA VAL A 105 -5.40 1.24 28.42
C VAL A 105 -4.39 0.47 29.27
N PRO A 106 -4.75 0.02 30.49
CA PRO A 106 -3.80 -0.60 31.44
C PRO A 106 -3.19 -1.90 30.93
N SER A 107 -3.83 -2.59 29.98
CA SER A 107 -3.32 -3.80 29.34
C SER A 107 -2.21 -3.51 28.34
N LEU A 108 -2.16 -2.30 27.76
CA LEU A 108 -1.24 -1.93 26.70
C LEU A 108 0.21 -1.89 27.17
N LYS A 109 1.04 -2.76 26.60
CA LYS A 109 2.48 -2.89 26.91
C LYS A 109 3.36 -2.35 25.80
N LYS A 110 2.94 -2.53 24.54
CA LYS A 110 3.74 -2.19 23.37
C LYS A 110 2.94 -1.43 22.32
N ILE A 111 3.58 -0.43 21.72
CA ILE A 111 3.09 0.27 20.53
C ILE A 111 4.10 0.04 19.41
N VAL A 112 3.61 -0.49 18.31
CA VAL A 112 4.38 -0.82 17.10
C VAL A 112 3.82 -0.04 15.92
N ILE A 113 4.67 0.52 15.08
CA ILE A 113 4.26 1.27 13.88
C ILE A 113 4.85 0.64 12.63
N TYR A 114 4.09 0.61 11.56
CA TYR A 114 4.57 0.32 10.21
C TYR A 114 4.54 1.62 9.39
N THR A 115 5.65 1.98 8.73
CA THR A 115 5.71 3.19 7.92
C THR A 115 6.59 3.03 6.68
N GLY A 116 6.15 3.62 5.57
CA GLY A 116 6.93 3.77 4.33
C GLY A 116 7.45 5.20 4.11
N PHE A 117 7.33 6.07 5.12
CA PHE A 117 7.75 7.47 5.05
C PHE A 117 8.69 7.83 6.18
N PRO A 118 9.67 8.72 5.93
CA PRO A 118 10.53 9.23 6.98
C PRO A 118 9.72 10.04 8.00
N GLY A 119 10.13 10.00 9.26
CA GLY A 119 9.56 10.79 10.35
C GLY A 119 10.64 11.44 11.18
N LYS A 120 10.27 12.45 11.97
CA LYS A 120 11.19 13.04 12.95
C LYS A 120 11.31 12.10 14.15
N SER A 121 12.53 11.79 14.57
CA SER A 121 12.77 10.87 15.70
C SER A 121 12.03 11.23 16.98
N GLU A 122 11.84 12.53 17.22
CA GLU A 122 11.12 13.05 18.37
C GLU A 122 9.67 12.59 18.44
N ASP A 123 9.09 12.33 17.26
CA ASP A 123 7.70 11.88 17.15
C ASP A 123 7.52 10.38 17.48
N PHE A 124 8.63 9.65 17.72
CA PHE A 124 8.60 8.19 17.92
C PHE A 124 9.19 7.71 19.25
N LYS A 125 9.48 8.62 20.17
CA LYS A 125 10.10 8.29 21.47
C LYS A 125 9.31 7.31 22.34
N ASP A 126 8.01 7.24 22.12
CA ASP A 126 7.08 6.38 22.85
C ASP A 126 6.78 5.05 22.14
N VAL A 127 7.31 4.87 20.93
CA VAL A 127 7.07 3.68 20.09
C VAL A 127 8.11 2.61 20.43
N ASP A 128 7.63 1.39 20.66
CA ASP A 128 8.50 0.27 21.06
C ASP A 128 9.25 -0.33 19.87
N HIS A 129 8.64 -0.31 18.66
CA HIS A 129 9.28 -0.77 17.43
C HIS A 129 8.66 -0.11 16.18
N ILE A 130 9.49 0.11 15.15
CA ILE A 130 9.08 0.67 13.86
C ILE A 130 9.46 -0.29 12.76
N PHE A 131 8.47 -0.80 12.04
CA PHE A 131 8.69 -1.51 10.78
C PHE A 131 8.74 -0.53 9.62
N CYS A 132 9.74 -0.66 8.76
CA CYS A 132 9.92 0.19 7.57
C CYS A 132 9.98 -0.67 6.31
N CYS A 133 9.36 -0.21 5.23
CA CYS A 133 9.42 -0.92 3.94
C CYS A 133 10.59 -0.45 3.05
N ILE A 134 11.38 0.53 3.47
CA ILE A 134 12.46 1.14 2.70
C ILE A 134 13.74 1.17 3.57
N PRO A 135 14.88 0.63 3.09
CA PRO A 135 16.12 0.56 3.88
C PRO A 135 16.65 1.91 4.34
N SER A 136 16.61 2.93 3.48
CA SER A 136 17.06 4.28 3.86
C SER A 136 16.22 4.92 4.98
N ILE A 137 14.92 4.59 5.03
CA ILE A 137 14.02 5.04 6.09
C ILE A 137 14.32 4.30 7.39
N GLU A 138 14.50 2.97 7.36
CA GLU A 138 14.94 2.18 8.51
C GLU A 138 16.23 2.74 9.10
N LYS A 139 17.26 2.94 8.25
CA LYS A 139 18.53 3.51 8.66
C LYS A 139 18.39 4.88 9.30
N SER A 140 17.47 5.71 8.81
CA SER A 140 17.17 7.02 9.40
C SER A 140 16.63 6.89 10.83
N PHE A 141 15.70 5.95 11.08
CA PHE A 141 15.17 5.69 12.42
C PHE A 141 16.23 5.10 13.36
N LEU A 142 17.04 4.15 12.90
CA LEU A 142 18.12 3.56 13.68
C LEU A 142 19.16 4.62 14.08
N ASN A 143 19.56 5.49 13.16
CA ASN A 143 20.47 6.61 13.44
C ASN A 143 19.91 7.61 14.45
N ALA A 144 18.59 7.73 14.52
CA ALA A 144 17.87 8.55 15.46
C ALA A 144 17.68 7.89 16.84
N GLY A 145 18.16 6.66 17.02
CA GLY A 145 18.05 5.90 18.27
C GLY A 145 16.71 5.19 18.47
N CYS A 146 15.90 5.09 17.42
CA CYS A 146 14.67 4.30 17.46
C CYS A 146 14.97 2.81 17.24
N ASN A 147 14.13 1.94 17.81
CA ASN A 147 14.14 0.52 17.49
C ASN A 147 13.39 0.29 16.19
N ALA A 148 14.07 -0.08 15.12
CA ALA A 148 13.47 -0.25 13.81
C ALA A 148 14.01 -1.49 13.09
N SER A 149 13.20 -2.06 12.19
CA SER A 149 13.61 -3.13 11.29
C SER A 149 12.93 -3.03 9.93
N LEU A 150 13.59 -3.60 8.93
CA LEU A 150 13.06 -3.67 7.57
C LEU A 150 11.94 -4.74 7.50
N ALA A 151 10.83 -4.34 6.91
CA ALA A 151 9.70 -5.21 6.60
C ALA A 151 9.07 -4.75 5.28
N TYR A 152 9.48 -5.35 4.17
CA TYR A 152 8.92 -5.02 2.85
C TYR A 152 7.40 -5.26 2.82
N TYR A 153 6.70 -4.61 1.89
CA TYR A 153 5.31 -4.91 1.59
C TYR A 153 5.14 -6.35 1.13
N TYR A 154 3.91 -6.79 1.00
CA TYR A 154 3.55 -8.17 0.71
C TYR A 154 2.41 -8.24 -0.29
N PHE A 155 2.18 -9.45 -0.79
CA PHE A 155 1.00 -9.79 -1.57
C PHE A 155 0.14 -10.80 -0.80
N ASP A 156 -1.17 -10.56 -0.77
CA ASP A 156 -2.14 -11.49 -0.19
C ASP A 156 -2.69 -12.41 -1.28
N GLN A 157 -2.39 -13.70 -1.20
CA GLN A 157 -2.81 -14.68 -2.20
C GLN A 157 -4.34 -14.86 -2.26
N ASN A 158 -5.07 -14.55 -1.19
CA ASN A 158 -6.53 -14.57 -1.19
C ASN A 158 -7.14 -13.62 -2.23
N ILE A 159 -6.38 -12.63 -2.69
CA ILE A 159 -6.79 -11.71 -3.76
C ILE A 159 -7.04 -12.47 -5.06
N THR A 160 -6.14 -13.39 -5.43
CA THR A 160 -6.29 -14.20 -6.65
C THR A 160 -7.49 -15.12 -6.56
N ASP A 161 -7.76 -15.68 -5.39
CA ASP A 161 -8.91 -16.57 -5.16
C ASP A 161 -10.24 -15.82 -5.30
N ASN A 162 -10.28 -14.56 -4.87
CA ASN A 162 -11.44 -13.67 -5.03
C ASN A 162 -11.64 -13.15 -6.46
N LEU A 163 -10.63 -13.26 -7.31
CA LEU A 163 -10.64 -12.83 -8.71
C LEU A 163 -10.73 -14.01 -9.69
N SER A 164 -11.56 -14.99 -9.36
CA SER A 164 -11.77 -16.22 -10.16
C SER A 164 -12.17 -16.00 -11.65
N SER A 165 -12.41 -14.75 -12.05
CA SER A 165 -12.71 -14.35 -13.43
C SER A 165 -11.51 -13.78 -14.18
N LEU A 166 -10.30 -13.87 -13.65
CA LEU A 166 -9.10 -13.45 -14.39
C LEU A 166 -8.95 -14.32 -15.63
N ARG A 167 -8.84 -13.66 -16.78
CA ARG A 167 -8.64 -14.33 -18.05
C ARG A 167 -7.21 -14.84 -18.14
N GLU A 168 -7.01 -16.00 -18.76
CA GLU A 168 -5.67 -16.45 -19.16
C GLU A 168 -5.00 -15.46 -20.11
N GLU A 169 -5.81 -14.79 -20.95
CA GLU A 169 -5.36 -13.71 -21.82
C GLU A 169 -5.33 -12.38 -21.05
N ARG A 170 -4.22 -11.66 -21.17
CA ARG A 170 -4.01 -10.33 -20.60
C ARG A 170 -4.26 -9.26 -21.66
N PRO A 171 -5.49 -8.69 -21.74
CA PRO A 171 -5.87 -7.79 -22.82
C PRO A 171 -5.22 -6.40 -22.73
N ILE A 172 -4.66 -6.04 -21.59
CA ILE A 172 -4.02 -4.73 -21.38
C ILE A 172 -2.53 -4.86 -21.70
N PRO A 173 -2.03 -4.25 -22.81
CA PRO A 173 -0.64 -4.34 -23.15
C PRO A 173 0.29 -3.82 -22.07
N CYS A 174 -0.01 -2.61 -21.55
CA CYS A 174 0.72 -1.99 -20.45
C CYS A 174 -0.21 -1.13 -19.60
N SER A 175 -0.07 -1.22 -18.28
CA SER A 175 -0.79 -0.37 -17.32
C SER A 175 0.15 0.50 -16.48
N PHE A 176 -0.38 1.63 -16.04
CA PHE A 176 0.12 2.39 -14.89
C PHE A 176 -1.03 2.73 -13.95
N ILE A 177 -0.88 2.45 -12.66
CA ILE A 177 -1.89 2.75 -11.64
C ILE A 177 -1.23 3.51 -10.50
N GLY A 178 -1.66 4.74 -10.24
CA GLY A 178 -1.07 5.53 -9.15
C GLY A 178 -1.45 7.00 -9.20
N THR A 179 -0.57 7.84 -8.63
CA THR A 179 -0.72 9.30 -8.66
C THR A 179 0.21 9.90 -9.69
N SER A 180 -0.23 10.91 -10.43
CA SER A 180 0.60 11.67 -11.38
C SER A 180 1.39 12.79 -10.72
N GLY A 181 0.98 13.22 -9.56
CA GLY A 181 1.46 14.34 -8.76
C GLY A 181 0.25 14.94 -8.06
N TYR A 182 0.35 15.22 -6.77
CA TYR A 182 -0.85 15.44 -5.97
C TYR A 182 -0.59 16.39 -4.82
N GLY A 183 -1.37 17.48 -4.77
CA GLY A 183 -1.40 18.41 -3.64
C GLY A 183 -0.03 18.95 -3.26
N GLY A 184 0.22 19.19 -1.98
CA GLY A 184 1.47 19.76 -1.47
C GLY A 184 2.73 18.89 -1.63
N HIS A 185 2.62 17.67 -2.20
CA HIS A 185 3.74 16.74 -2.41
C HIS A 185 4.13 16.60 -3.89
N TRP A 186 3.66 17.45 -4.78
CA TRP A 186 3.91 17.36 -6.21
C TRP A 186 5.40 17.37 -6.58
N GLN A 187 6.26 18.04 -5.81
CA GLN A 187 7.72 18.05 -6.04
C GLN A 187 8.31 16.62 -6.00
N ALA A 188 7.80 15.75 -5.14
CA ALA A 188 8.20 14.35 -5.09
C ALA A 188 7.73 13.53 -6.30
N HIS A 189 6.82 14.07 -7.11
CA HIS A 189 6.18 13.38 -8.23
C HIS A 189 6.46 14.01 -9.60
N ILE A 190 7.19 15.12 -9.69
CA ILE A 190 7.39 15.85 -10.95
C ILE A 190 8.04 14.96 -12.03
N SER A 191 9.04 14.17 -11.66
CA SER A 191 9.69 13.24 -12.57
C SER A 191 8.73 12.16 -13.09
N ARG A 192 7.79 11.74 -12.25
CA ARG A 192 6.72 10.80 -12.63
C ARG A 192 5.76 11.45 -13.63
N TYR A 193 5.33 12.69 -13.41
CA TYR A 193 4.47 13.40 -14.35
C TYR A 193 5.09 13.47 -15.75
N HIS A 194 6.38 13.79 -15.85
CA HIS A 194 7.08 13.86 -17.14
C HIS A 194 7.11 12.48 -17.83
N LEU A 195 7.45 11.41 -17.08
CA LEU A 195 7.43 10.06 -17.63
C LEU A 195 6.03 9.68 -18.13
N LEU A 196 5.00 9.88 -17.32
CA LEU A 196 3.62 9.52 -17.68
C LEU A 196 3.11 10.32 -18.88
N ASN A 197 3.46 11.61 -18.97
CA ASN A 197 3.12 12.43 -20.12
C ASN A 197 3.80 11.94 -21.41
N GLU A 198 5.02 11.45 -21.33
CA GLU A 198 5.71 10.82 -22.47
C GLU A 198 5.07 9.49 -22.86
N LEU A 199 4.82 8.61 -21.89
CA LEU A 199 4.19 7.31 -22.11
C LEU A 199 2.75 7.44 -22.66
N ALA A 200 2.01 8.47 -22.29
CA ALA A 200 0.65 8.71 -22.77
C ALA A 200 0.58 9.02 -24.27
N LYS A 201 1.70 9.41 -24.91
CA LYS A 201 1.78 9.55 -26.37
C LYS A 201 1.71 8.20 -27.08
N SER A 202 2.08 7.12 -26.40
CA SER A 202 1.93 5.75 -26.85
C SER A 202 0.55 5.22 -26.48
N ARG A 203 -0.25 4.81 -27.44
CA ARG A 203 -1.60 4.24 -27.19
C ARG A 203 -1.56 2.84 -26.56
N ASN A 204 -0.37 2.28 -26.34
CA ASN A 204 -0.19 0.97 -25.72
C ASN A 204 -0.15 1.00 -24.19
N VAL A 205 -0.16 2.20 -23.56
CA VAL A 205 -0.18 2.37 -22.10
C VAL A 205 -1.53 2.91 -21.69
N GLN A 206 -2.23 2.19 -20.81
CA GLN A 206 -3.46 2.62 -20.16
C GLN A 206 -3.15 3.04 -18.71
N MET A 207 -3.67 4.17 -18.29
CA MET A 207 -3.34 4.75 -16.99
C MET A 207 -4.60 4.97 -16.14
N TRP A 208 -4.53 4.62 -14.87
CA TRP A 208 -5.55 4.92 -13.86
C TRP A 208 -4.94 5.85 -12.82
N LEU A 209 -5.26 7.13 -12.92
CA LEU A 209 -4.55 8.17 -12.17
C LEU A 209 -5.44 8.84 -11.13
N ASN A 210 -4.88 9.00 -9.92
CA ASN A 210 -5.35 10.00 -8.98
C ASN A 210 -4.55 11.29 -9.23
N GLU A 211 -5.20 12.28 -9.84
CA GLU A 211 -4.55 13.54 -10.22
C GLU A 211 -4.78 14.66 -9.21
N GLY A 212 -5.63 14.44 -8.21
CA GLY A 212 -5.91 15.42 -7.15
C GLY A 212 -6.58 16.69 -7.65
N ALA A 213 -6.55 17.73 -6.81
CA ALA A 213 -7.06 19.04 -7.18
C ALA A 213 -6.12 19.74 -8.17
N LYS A 214 -6.68 20.58 -9.06
CA LYS A 214 -5.89 21.45 -9.95
C LYS A 214 -5.01 22.37 -9.10
N ILE A 215 -3.70 22.23 -9.26
CA ILE A 215 -2.70 23.11 -8.62
C ILE A 215 -1.85 23.75 -9.69
N ASN A 216 -1.33 24.93 -9.42
CA ASN A 216 -0.29 25.50 -10.24
C ASN A 216 1.03 24.82 -9.89
N VAL A 217 1.70 24.24 -10.89
CA VAL A 217 3.01 23.58 -10.77
C VAL A 217 4.03 24.42 -11.54
N PRO A 218 4.67 25.41 -10.87
CA PRO A 218 5.51 26.39 -11.56
C PRO A 218 6.67 25.76 -12.36
N GLU A 219 7.13 24.58 -11.97
CA GLU A 219 8.25 23.86 -12.58
C GLU A 219 7.84 23.04 -13.82
N VAL A 220 6.55 23.02 -14.15
CA VAL A 220 6.04 22.36 -15.36
C VAL A 220 5.32 23.41 -16.20
N GLU A 221 5.98 23.85 -17.28
CA GLU A 221 5.37 24.74 -18.25
C GLU A 221 4.08 24.11 -18.81
N ASP A 222 2.99 24.87 -18.85
CA ASP A 222 1.66 24.42 -19.30
C ASP A 222 1.19 23.14 -18.57
N TYR A 223 1.36 23.10 -17.22
CA TYR A 223 0.86 22.00 -16.42
C TYR A 223 -0.66 21.88 -16.56
N ARG A 224 -1.09 20.69 -16.96
CA ARG A 224 -2.50 20.27 -16.98
C ARG A 224 -2.60 18.83 -16.51
N PRO A 225 -3.72 18.43 -15.88
CA PRO A 225 -3.99 17.03 -15.58
C PRO A 225 -3.80 16.15 -16.82
N LEU A 226 -3.15 15.01 -16.64
CA LEU A 226 -2.87 14.09 -17.76
C LEU A 226 -4.16 13.56 -18.39
N LYS A 227 -5.23 13.42 -17.62
CA LYS A 227 -6.55 13.06 -18.13
C LYS A 227 -7.13 14.10 -19.09
N GLU A 228 -6.88 15.41 -18.85
CA GLU A 228 -7.27 16.48 -19.75
C GLU A 228 -6.42 16.47 -21.04
N LYS A 229 -5.12 16.12 -20.93
CA LYS A 229 -4.19 16.07 -22.08
C LYS A 229 -4.37 14.82 -22.91
N HIS A 230 -4.67 13.68 -22.28
CA HIS A 230 -4.67 12.35 -22.89
C HIS A 230 -5.91 11.54 -22.48
N PRO A 231 -7.14 12.01 -22.76
CA PRO A 231 -8.38 11.38 -22.30
C PRO A 231 -8.60 9.96 -22.83
N ASP A 232 -7.94 9.61 -23.94
CA ASP A 232 -8.09 8.28 -24.57
C ASP A 232 -7.32 7.17 -23.80
N VAL A 233 -6.31 7.54 -23.01
CA VAL A 233 -5.44 6.57 -22.31
C VAL A 233 -5.42 6.76 -20.80
N VAL A 234 -5.98 7.85 -20.28
CA VAL A 234 -6.02 8.16 -18.85
C VAL A 234 -7.44 8.09 -18.32
N SER A 235 -7.65 7.21 -17.36
CA SER A 235 -8.90 7.01 -16.63
C SER A 235 -8.79 7.50 -15.18
N ASP A 236 -9.93 7.62 -14.50
CA ASP A 236 -9.97 7.88 -13.07
C ASP A 236 -9.30 6.77 -12.28
N SER A 237 -8.80 7.11 -11.09
CA SER A 237 -8.13 6.16 -10.21
C SER A 237 -9.01 4.96 -9.87
N CYS A 238 -8.39 3.82 -9.71
CA CYS A 238 -8.99 2.59 -9.21
C CYS A 238 -8.29 2.12 -7.94
N ALA A 239 -8.99 1.34 -7.13
CA ALA A 239 -8.48 0.79 -5.89
C ALA A 239 -9.12 -0.58 -5.60
N GLY A 240 -8.57 -1.31 -4.62
CA GLY A 240 -9.09 -2.59 -4.19
C GLY A 240 -9.11 -3.62 -5.31
N LEU A 241 -10.13 -4.47 -5.35
CA LEU A 241 -10.24 -5.56 -6.34
C LEU A 241 -10.23 -5.07 -7.79
N ASP A 242 -10.77 -3.88 -8.10
CA ASP A 242 -10.70 -3.33 -9.47
C ASP A 242 -9.27 -3.09 -9.91
N MET A 243 -8.44 -2.57 -9.01
CA MET A 243 -7.01 -2.37 -9.27
C MET A 243 -6.29 -3.70 -9.51
N TYR A 244 -6.53 -4.68 -8.64
CA TYR A 244 -5.93 -6.02 -8.80
C TYR A 244 -6.38 -6.70 -10.08
N LYS A 245 -7.65 -6.53 -10.47
CA LYS A 245 -8.15 -7.02 -11.77
C LYS A 245 -7.36 -6.41 -12.92
N ILE A 246 -7.16 -5.09 -12.93
CA ILE A 246 -6.38 -4.41 -13.97
C ILE A 246 -4.94 -4.94 -13.99
N LEU A 247 -4.29 -5.10 -12.81
CA LEU A 247 -2.94 -5.67 -12.73
C LEU A 247 -2.91 -7.10 -13.29
N GLY A 248 -3.89 -7.93 -12.95
CA GLY A 248 -4.00 -9.30 -13.45
C GLY A 248 -4.30 -9.41 -14.95
N GLU A 249 -4.95 -8.40 -15.53
CA GLU A 249 -5.23 -8.30 -16.97
C GLU A 249 -4.11 -7.60 -17.76
N SER A 250 -3.07 -7.09 -17.09
CA SER A 250 -1.95 -6.38 -17.72
C SER A 250 -0.80 -7.32 -18.04
N ASN A 251 -0.25 -7.24 -19.25
CA ASN A 251 1.00 -7.92 -19.59
C ASN A 251 2.19 -7.25 -18.88
N ILE A 252 2.23 -5.93 -18.96
CA ILE A 252 3.28 -5.11 -18.37
C ILE A 252 2.63 -4.10 -17.43
N THR A 253 3.26 -3.82 -16.29
CA THR A 253 2.87 -2.72 -15.40
C THR A 253 4.09 -1.84 -15.14
N ILE A 254 3.94 -0.54 -15.38
CA ILE A 254 5.01 0.42 -15.06
C ILE A 254 4.84 0.87 -13.60
N ASN A 255 5.94 0.92 -12.87
CA ASN A 255 6.03 1.49 -11.55
C ASN A 255 7.12 2.56 -11.48
N ARG A 256 6.91 3.57 -10.65
CA ARG A 256 7.90 4.61 -10.35
C ARG A 256 7.77 5.04 -8.90
N HIS A 257 8.87 4.99 -8.18
CA HIS A 257 8.94 5.48 -6.80
C HIS A 257 8.89 7.01 -6.74
N THR A 258 8.66 7.53 -5.57
CA THR A 258 8.79 8.97 -5.28
C THR A 258 10.21 9.27 -4.86
N ASN A 259 10.64 10.53 -4.99
CA ASN A 259 11.97 10.94 -4.54
C ASN A 259 12.18 10.81 -3.01
N ALA A 260 11.12 10.55 -2.25
CA ALA A 260 11.18 10.37 -0.79
C ALA A 260 11.92 9.09 -0.35
N THR A 261 12.13 8.13 -1.25
CA THR A 261 12.82 6.87 -0.95
C THR A 261 14.35 6.95 -1.01
N ASN A 262 14.89 8.11 -1.37
CA ASN A 262 16.34 8.37 -1.46
C ASN A 262 17.12 7.33 -2.32
N GLY A 263 16.49 6.87 -3.39
CA GLY A 263 17.09 5.91 -4.32
C GLY A 263 16.88 4.44 -3.98
N ASP A 264 16.19 4.14 -2.87
CA ASP A 264 15.75 2.77 -2.57
C ASP A 264 14.36 2.49 -3.17
N VAL A 265 14.03 1.21 -3.31
CA VAL A 265 12.74 0.73 -3.83
C VAL A 265 12.04 -0.19 -2.82
N GLY A 266 10.74 -0.41 -3.00
CA GLY A 266 9.98 -1.29 -2.11
C GLY A 266 8.54 -0.81 -1.86
N ASN A 267 7.95 -0.03 -2.77
CA ASN A 267 6.55 0.37 -2.64
C ASN A 267 5.60 -0.81 -2.89
N MET A 268 4.36 -0.67 -2.44
CA MET A 268 3.34 -1.72 -2.53
C MET A 268 3.12 -2.23 -3.96
N ARG A 269 3.17 -1.33 -4.97
CA ARG A 269 2.92 -1.68 -6.37
C ARG A 269 3.86 -2.76 -6.89
N MET A 270 5.09 -2.83 -6.40
CA MET A 270 6.02 -3.89 -6.79
C MET A 270 5.44 -5.27 -6.48
N PHE A 271 4.94 -5.44 -5.25
CA PHE A 271 4.40 -6.73 -4.77
C PHE A 271 2.99 -7.01 -5.29
N GLU A 272 2.18 -5.97 -5.47
CA GLU A 272 0.84 -6.09 -6.05
C GLU A 272 0.89 -6.53 -7.51
N ALA A 273 1.73 -5.90 -8.33
CA ALA A 273 1.85 -6.21 -9.75
C ALA A 273 2.49 -7.58 -9.99
N THR A 274 3.61 -7.88 -9.31
CA THR A 274 4.26 -9.20 -9.41
C THR A 274 3.39 -10.31 -8.84
N GLY A 275 2.71 -10.08 -7.71
CA GLY A 275 1.74 -11.03 -7.14
C GLY A 275 0.61 -11.38 -8.10
N MET A 276 0.16 -10.42 -8.89
CA MET A 276 -0.80 -10.65 -9.98
C MET A 276 -0.18 -11.22 -11.27
N GLY A 277 1.13 -11.43 -11.29
CA GLY A 277 1.87 -12.02 -12.41
C GLY A 277 2.08 -11.08 -13.60
N ALA A 278 1.94 -9.76 -13.43
CA ALA A 278 2.32 -8.80 -14.45
C ALA A 278 3.85 -8.65 -14.50
N CYS A 279 4.42 -8.51 -15.72
CA CYS A 279 5.80 -8.08 -15.87
C CYS A 279 5.92 -6.63 -15.40
N ILE A 280 6.62 -6.39 -14.31
CA ILE A 280 6.79 -5.02 -13.81
C ILE A 280 8.04 -4.37 -14.42
N LEU A 281 7.85 -3.17 -14.97
CA LEU A 281 8.90 -2.27 -15.42
C LEU A 281 9.06 -1.17 -14.37
N ASN A 282 10.10 -1.28 -13.54
CA ASN A 282 10.29 -0.49 -12.31
C ASN A 282 11.50 0.42 -12.41
N ASP A 283 11.46 1.59 -11.78
CA ASP A 283 12.67 2.39 -11.62
C ASP A 283 13.73 1.66 -10.78
N SER A 284 15.00 1.80 -11.15
CA SER A 284 16.13 1.19 -10.46
C SER A 284 16.25 1.67 -9.02
N GLY A 285 16.77 0.83 -8.13
CA GLY A 285 17.03 1.20 -6.74
C GLY A 285 18.18 0.41 -6.13
N GLY A 286 18.85 1.01 -5.15
CA GLY A 286 20.07 0.45 -4.56
C GLY A 286 19.89 -0.90 -3.86
N ASN A 287 18.67 -1.23 -3.47
CA ASN A 287 18.29 -2.48 -2.79
C ASN A 287 17.49 -3.45 -3.67
N MET A 288 17.42 -3.24 -4.99
CA MET A 288 16.59 -4.07 -5.86
C MET A 288 16.95 -5.57 -5.77
N GLN A 289 18.23 -5.88 -5.76
CA GLN A 289 18.74 -7.27 -5.68
C GLN A 289 18.35 -8.01 -4.38
N ASP A 290 17.97 -7.27 -3.31
CA ASP A 290 17.49 -7.87 -2.07
C ASP A 290 16.03 -8.32 -2.19
N ILE A 291 15.30 -7.81 -3.19
CA ILE A 291 13.88 -8.04 -3.39
C ILE A 291 13.63 -8.95 -4.59
N PHE A 292 14.18 -8.57 -5.76
CA PHE A 292 14.00 -9.28 -7.04
C PHE A 292 15.31 -9.36 -7.83
N GLU A 293 15.44 -10.40 -8.64
CA GLU A 293 16.52 -10.53 -9.63
C GLU A 293 16.17 -9.72 -10.88
N GLU A 294 17.04 -8.73 -11.20
CA GLU A 294 16.85 -7.85 -12.37
C GLU A 294 16.94 -8.64 -13.68
N ASP A 295 16.11 -8.29 -14.65
CA ASP A 295 15.94 -8.90 -15.96
C ASP A 295 15.46 -10.38 -15.95
N ALA A 296 15.29 -10.97 -14.77
CA ALA A 296 14.77 -12.33 -14.58
C ALA A 296 13.40 -12.34 -13.88
N GLU A 297 13.23 -11.57 -12.81
CA GLU A 297 12.00 -11.48 -12.00
C GLU A 297 11.32 -10.11 -12.11
N ILE A 298 12.09 -9.09 -12.52
CA ILE A 298 11.67 -7.70 -12.68
C ILE A 298 12.51 -7.04 -13.77
N VAL A 299 11.96 -6.05 -14.47
CA VAL A 299 12.73 -5.22 -15.40
C VAL A 299 12.93 -3.84 -14.81
N THR A 300 14.17 -3.33 -14.78
CA THR A 300 14.47 -2.03 -14.20
C THR A 300 14.82 -0.98 -15.25
N TYR A 301 14.65 0.31 -14.91
CA TYR A 301 15.10 1.43 -15.75
C TYR A 301 15.63 2.57 -14.87
N SER A 302 16.60 3.32 -15.41
CA SER A 302 17.28 4.43 -14.72
C SER A 302 16.90 5.80 -15.28
N SER A 303 16.31 5.86 -16.47
CA SER A 303 15.84 7.10 -17.10
C SER A 303 14.48 6.93 -17.78
N ASN A 304 13.85 8.05 -18.13
CA ASN A 304 12.57 8.02 -18.86
C ASN A 304 12.74 7.42 -20.25
N GLU A 305 13.85 7.72 -20.92
CA GLU A 305 14.22 7.22 -22.24
C GLU A 305 14.39 5.69 -22.20
N GLU A 306 15.13 5.18 -21.21
CA GLU A 306 15.32 3.75 -21.01
C GLU A 306 13.99 3.04 -20.69
N CYS A 307 13.10 3.68 -19.91
CA CYS A 307 11.77 3.15 -19.66
C CYS A 307 10.98 2.96 -20.96
N VAL A 308 10.99 3.95 -21.86
CA VAL A 308 10.28 3.89 -23.14
C VAL A 308 10.92 2.84 -24.06
N GLU A 309 12.25 2.72 -24.09
CA GLU A 309 12.98 1.73 -24.85
C GLU A 309 12.64 0.30 -24.40
N LYS A 310 12.78 0.03 -23.08
CA LYS A 310 12.49 -1.29 -22.51
C LYS A 310 11.00 -1.65 -22.62
N LEU A 311 10.10 -0.68 -22.47
CA LEU A 311 8.67 -0.90 -22.72
C LEU A 311 8.44 -1.33 -24.19
N THR A 312 9.05 -0.62 -25.14
CA THR A 312 8.91 -0.94 -26.56
C THR A 312 9.44 -2.34 -26.88
N TYR A 313 10.57 -2.72 -26.27
CA TYR A 313 11.11 -4.06 -26.39
C TYR A 313 10.13 -5.11 -25.87
N LEU A 314 9.62 -4.96 -24.64
CA LEU A 314 8.70 -5.92 -24.01
C LEU A 314 7.37 -6.04 -24.75
N LEU A 315 6.84 -4.94 -25.31
CA LEU A 315 5.63 -4.96 -26.13
C LEU A 315 5.82 -5.76 -27.43
N ASN A 316 7.02 -5.77 -27.99
CA ASN A 316 7.37 -6.54 -29.17
C ASN A 316 7.79 -8.00 -28.85
N HIS A 317 8.00 -8.33 -27.57
CA HIS A 317 8.40 -9.66 -27.09
C HIS A 317 7.50 -10.10 -25.93
N PRO A 318 6.18 -10.32 -26.17
CA PRO A 318 5.22 -10.63 -25.13
C PRO A 318 5.53 -11.94 -24.38
N GLU A 319 6.17 -12.90 -25.03
CA GLU A 319 6.66 -14.13 -24.40
C GLU A 319 7.71 -13.85 -23.34
N LYS A 320 8.62 -12.88 -23.57
CA LYS A 320 9.63 -12.49 -22.58
C LYS A 320 9.00 -11.75 -21.41
N ALA A 321 8.04 -10.87 -21.67
CA ALA A 321 7.28 -10.20 -20.60
C ALA A 321 6.55 -11.24 -19.74
N ARG A 322 5.93 -12.26 -20.34
CA ARG A 322 5.26 -13.33 -19.60
C ARG A 322 6.23 -14.13 -18.74
N GLU A 323 7.37 -14.54 -19.29
CA GLU A 323 8.41 -15.30 -18.57
C GLU A 323 8.86 -14.56 -17.29
N ILE A 324 9.16 -13.25 -17.42
CA ILE A 324 9.58 -12.39 -16.30
C ILE A 324 8.43 -12.21 -15.29
N GLY A 325 7.21 -11.95 -15.77
CA GLY A 325 6.04 -11.79 -14.93
C GLY A 325 5.75 -13.04 -14.08
N GLU A 326 5.83 -14.23 -14.67
CA GLU A 326 5.69 -15.51 -13.96
C GLU A 326 6.81 -15.76 -12.95
N ALA A 327 8.05 -15.39 -13.29
CA ALA A 327 9.18 -15.51 -12.36
C ALA A 327 9.02 -14.56 -11.17
N GLY A 328 8.66 -13.28 -11.41
CA GLY A 328 8.36 -12.31 -10.39
C GLY A 328 7.22 -12.74 -9.49
N GLN A 329 6.15 -13.37 -10.05
CA GLN A 329 5.05 -13.91 -9.27
C GLN A 329 5.52 -15.02 -8.34
N ARG A 330 6.29 -15.99 -8.84
CA ARG A 330 6.84 -17.08 -8.00
C ARG A 330 7.68 -16.53 -6.85
N ARG A 331 8.53 -15.53 -7.13
CA ARG A 331 9.34 -14.85 -6.11
C ARG A 331 8.45 -14.18 -5.06
N THR A 332 7.46 -13.42 -5.49
CA THR A 332 6.54 -12.70 -4.58
C THR A 332 5.75 -13.65 -3.68
N LEU A 333 5.18 -14.71 -4.24
CA LEU A 333 4.41 -15.69 -3.47
C LEU A 333 5.28 -16.47 -2.48
N LYS A 334 6.55 -16.69 -2.80
CA LYS A 334 7.48 -17.41 -1.94
C LYS A 334 8.02 -16.53 -0.81
N ASP A 335 8.54 -15.34 -1.11
CA ASP A 335 9.37 -14.56 -0.20
C ASP A 335 8.69 -13.27 0.29
N HIS A 336 7.64 -12.83 -0.41
CA HIS A 336 6.90 -11.59 -0.12
C HIS A 336 5.39 -11.85 0.04
N SER A 337 5.00 -13.01 0.51
CA SER A 337 3.61 -13.32 0.82
C SER A 337 3.18 -12.69 2.14
N LEU A 338 1.87 -12.47 2.31
CA LEU A 338 1.27 -12.04 3.57
C LEU A 338 1.67 -12.97 4.72
N GLN A 339 1.60 -14.30 4.51
CA GLN A 339 1.96 -15.29 5.52
C GLN A 339 3.39 -15.09 6.04
N LYS A 340 4.36 -14.99 5.11
CA LYS A 340 5.76 -14.75 5.47
C LYS A 340 5.94 -13.45 6.24
N ARG A 341 5.26 -12.38 5.83
CA ARG A 341 5.34 -11.08 6.53
C ARG A 341 4.75 -11.13 7.92
N CYS A 342 3.61 -11.81 8.11
CA CYS A 342 3.01 -11.98 9.42
C CYS A 342 3.91 -12.78 10.38
N GLU A 343 4.56 -13.83 9.89
CA GLU A 343 5.54 -14.61 10.67
C GLU A 343 6.70 -13.72 11.16
N ASP A 344 7.32 -12.95 10.26
CA ASP A 344 8.44 -12.07 10.58
C ASP A 344 8.03 -10.99 11.61
N ILE A 345 6.87 -10.36 11.41
CA ILE A 345 6.34 -9.33 12.32
C ILE A 345 5.95 -9.95 13.67
N SER A 346 5.32 -11.12 13.68
CA SER A 346 4.97 -11.83 14.91
C SER A 346 6.19 -12.15 15.76
N LEU A 347 7.24 -12.70 15.15
CA LEU A 347 8.51 -13.00 15.84
C LEU A 347 9.15 -11.74 16.42
N THR A 348 9.17 -10.64 15.67
CA THR A 348 9.71 -9.36 16.14
C THR A 348 8.91 -8.81 17.32
N ILE A 349 7.57 -8.82 17.23
CA ILE A 349 6.71 -8.37 18.33
C ILE A 349 6.92 -9.23 19.58
N GLN A 350 6.98 -10.57 19.44
CA GLN A 350 7.24 -11.47 20.57
C GLN A 350 8.59 -11.17 21.24
N ALA A 351 9.63 -10.85 20.47
CA ALA A 351 10.94 -10.50 21.00
C ALA A 351 10.93 -9.22 21.84
N LEU A 352 9.95 -8.31 21.66
CA LEU A 352 9.82 -7.10 22.49
C LEU A 352 9.37 -7.40 23.95
N PHE A 353 8.93 -8.61 24.25
CA PHE A 353 8.50 -9.02 25.58
C PHE A 353 9.58 -9.80 26.35
N ASN A 354 10.67 -10.19 25.69
CA ASN A 354 11.82 -10.89 26.26
C ASN A 354 12.92 -9.88 26.62
#